data_a77451284c9b3a84df96a7c15bd2df5d
#
_entry.id   a77451284c9b3a84df96a7c15bd2df5d
#
_cell.length_a   1.000
_cell.length_b   1.000
_cell.length_c   1.000
_cell.angle_alpha   90.00
_cell.angle_beta   90.00
_cell.angle_gamma   90.00
#
_symmetry.space_group_name_H-M   'P 1'
#
loop_
_entity.id
_entity.type
_entity.pdbx_description
1 polymer ?
#
loop_
_entity_poly.entity_id
_entity_poly.type
_entity_poly.pdbx_seq_one_letter_code
_entity_poly.pdbx_strand_id
1 'polypeptide(L)'
;TLPDDHNLAPNDVITMTIDWPRRYRLMRLHFAAELILELVTRTSMLEKVGAHITESKARIDFKANFNISTIFSQLLDEYNAIIRQDLVIHKGYHDVTNQRRFWKIDGFAEVPCGGTHVHSTSEVGFIRLKRSHPGKAIERIEITLMDDSR
;
A
#
# COMPACT_ATOMS: atom_id res chain seq x y z
N THR A 1 -11.86 11.97 -17.31
CA THR A 1 -12.75 12.92 -18.04
C THR A 1 -12.01 13.42 -19.25
N LEU A 2 -12.68 13.46 -20.38
CA LEU A 2 -12.16 14.08 -21.60
C LEU A 2 -12.35 15.60 -21.51
N PRO A 3 -11.47 16.42 -22.14
CA PRO A 3 -11.71 17.85 -22.30
C PRO A 3 -13.01 18.12 -23.05
N ASP A 4 -13.66 19.25 -22.82
CA ASP A 4 -14.94 19.59 -23.45
C ASP A 4 -14.83 19.79 -24.98
N ASP A 5 -13.62 20.00 -25.49
CA ASP A 5 -13.30 20.23 -26.89
C ASP A 5 -12.81 18.97 -27.63
N HIS A 6 -12.98 17.76 -27.03
CA HIS A 6 -12.62 16.52 -27.70
C HIS A 6 -13.53 16.26 -28.92
N ASN A 7 -12.94 15.83 -30.04
CA ASN A 7 -13.63 15.51 -31.28
C ASN A 7 -14.02 14.03 -31.40
N LEU A 8 -14.14 13.29 -30.31
CA LEU A 8 -14.46 11.86 -30.29
C LEU A 8 -15.98 11.65 -30.41
N ALA A 9 -16.37 10.67 -31.22
CA ALA A 9 -17.74 10.19 -31.39
C ALA A 9 -17.90 8.77 -30.81
N PRO A 10 -19.13 8.34 -30.50
CA PRO A 10 -19.41 6.94 -30.15
C PRO A 10 -18.88 5.98 -31.22
N ASN A 11 -18.19 4.91 -30.80
CA ASN A 11 -17.50 3.89 -31.61
C ASN A 11 -16.15 4.31 -32.23
N ASP A 12 -15.62 5.48 -31.91
CA ASP A 12 -14.26 5.80 -32.28
C ASP A 12 -13.24 4.86 -31.59
N VAL A 13 -12.24 4.44 -32.34
CA VAL A 13 -11.13 3.66 -31.81
C VAL A 13 -10.14 4.61 -31.16
N ILE A 14 -9.86 4.39 -29.88
CA ILE A 14 -8.90 5.19 -29.11
C ILE A 14 -7.74 4.33 -28.62
N THR A 15 -6.59 4.95 -28.47
CA THR A 15 -5.43 4.37 -27.79
C THR A 15 -5.28 5.03 -26.41
N MET A 16 -5.26 4.21 -25.36
CA MET A 16 -4.99 4.67 -23.99
C MET A 16 -3.59 4.23 -23.58
N THR A 17 -2.79 5.19 -23.14
CA THR A 17 -1.46 4.90 -22.60
C THR A 17 -1.46 5.14 -21.08
N ILE A 18 -1.02 4.14 -20.33
CA ILE A 18 -0.86 4.26 -18.88
C ILE A 18 0.51 4.89 -18.60
N ASP A 19 0.55 5.91 -17.77
CA ASP A 19 1.80 6.37 -17.14
C ASP A 19 2.29 5.27 -16.19
N TRP A 20 3.09 4.36 -16.75
CA TRP A 20 3.55 3.18 -16.04
C TRP A 20 4.45 3.50 -14.84
N PRO A 21 5.44 4.41 -14.92
CA PRO A 21 6.24 4.79 -13.77
C PRO A 21 5.40 5.26 -12.58
N ARG A 22 4.43 6.14 -12.84
CA ARG A 22 3.49 6.61 -11.84
C ARG A 22 2.63 5.47 -11.28
N ARG A 23 2.08 4.63 -12.13
CA ARG A 23 1.24 3.48 -11.75
C ARG A 23 2.01 2.50 -10.88
N TYR A 24 3.21 2.12 -11.29
CA TYR A 24 4.05 1.17 -10.58
C TYR A 24 4.46 1.70 -9.19
N ARG A 25 4.80 2.97 -9.10
CA ARG A 25 5.10 3.63 -7.83
C ARG A 25 3.91 3.59 -6.85
N LEU A 26 2.70 3.88 -7.33
CA LEU A 26 1.48 3.77 -6.52
C LEU A 26 1.22 2.32 -6.06
N MET A 27 1.49 1.32 -6.90
CA MET A 27 1.39 -0.09 -6.53
C MET A 27 2.38 -0.47 -5.43
N ARG A 28 3.62 0.00 -5.50
CA ARG A 28 4.65 -0.19 -4.47
C ARG A 28 4.23 0.44 -3.14
N LEU A 29 3.82 1.71 -3.15
CA LEU A 29 3.34 2.42 -1.96
C LEU A 29 2.10 1.76 -1.35
N HIS A 30 1.18 1.32 -2.21
CA HIS A 30 0.00 0.59 -1.76
C HIS A 30 0.40 -0.70 -1.02
N PHE A 31 1.26 -1.51 -1.62
CA PHE A 31 1.65 -2.76 -1.00
C PHE A 31 2.54 -2.57 0.24
N ALA A 32 3.39 -1.55 0.26
CA ALA A 32 4.12 -1.16 1.47
C ALA A 32 3.16 -0.82 2.63
N ALA A 33 2.08 -0.10 2.34
CA ALA A 33 1.06 0.22 3.33
C ALA A 33 0.29 -1.03 3.80
N GLU A 34 -0.04 -1.96 2.90
CA GLU A 34 -0.67 -3.24 3.26
C GLU A 34 0.24 -4.07 4.20
N LEU A 35 1.53 -4.19 3.90
CA LEU A 35 2.49 -4.90 4.76
C LEU A 35 2.60 -4.24 6.15
N ILE A 36 2.73 -2.91 6.21
CA ILE A 36 2.80 -2.19 7.48
C ILE A 36 1.50 -2.34 8.27
N LEU A 37 0.34 -2.26 7.61
CA LEU A 37 -0.95 -2.47 8.25
C LEU A 37 -1.04 -3.87 8.88
N GLU A 38 -0.65 -4.90 8.13
CA GLU A 38 -0.67 -6.28 8.59
C GLU A 38 0.27 -6.49 9.80
N LEU A 39 1.49 -5.96 9.73
CA LEU A 39 2.46 -6.03 10.82
C LEU A 39 1.97 -5.30 12.08
N VAL A 40 1.43 -4.09 11.96
CA VAL A 40 0.86 -3.35 13.10
C VAL A 40 -0.32 -4.10 13.71
N THR A 41 -1.21 -4.66 12.89
CA THR A 41 -2.37 -5.41 13.36
C THR A 41 -1.96 -6.64 14.16
N ARG A 42 -0.92 -7.35 13.72
CA ARG A 42 -0.40 -8.55 14.41
C ARG A 42 0.30 -8.24 15.72
N THR A 43 1.10 -7.18 15.75
CA THR A 43 1.93 -6.87 16.92
C THR A 43 1.22 -6.04 17.97
N SER A 44 0.34 -5.14 17.56
CA SER A 44 -0.24 -4.12 18.44
C SER A 44 -1.76 -4.15 18.49
N MET A 45 -2.43 -4.93 17.64
CA MET A 45 -3.91 -5.02 17.53
C MET A 45 -4.60 -3.65 17.42
N LEU A 46 -3.95 -2.67 16.80
CA LEU A 46 -4.49 -1.32 16.65
C LEU A 46 -5.58 -1.28 15.58
N GLU A 47 -6.63 -0.52 15.86
CA GLU A 47 -7.72 -0.26 14.93
C GLU A 47 -7.27 0.76 13.87
N LYS A 48 -7.32 0.37 12.58
CA LYS A 48 -7.15 1.29 11.46
C LYS A 48 -8.39 2.15 11.30
N VAL A 49 -8.22 3.47 11.34
CA VAL A 49 -9.33 4.44 11.17
C VAL A 49 -9.25 5.21 9.84
N GLY A 50 -8.14 5.11 9.12
CA GLY A 50 -8.00 5.74 7.81
C GLY A 50 -6.74 5.31 7.08
N ALA A 51 -6.74 5.48 5.76
CA ALA A 51 -5.57 5.32 4.93
C ALA A 51 -5.68 6.18 3.67
N HIS A 52 -4.55 6.58 3.11
CA HIS A 52 -4.50 7.32 1.86
C HIS A 52 -3.15 7.13 1.16
N ILE A 53 -3.15 7.13 -0.17
CA ILE A 53 -1.96 6.95 -0.99
C ILE A 53 -1.90 8.08 -2.00
N THR A 54 -0.75 8.70 -2.09
CA THR A 54 -0.38 9.68 -3.12
C THR A 54 0.83 9.18 -3.89
N GLU A 55 1.30 9.93 -4.87
CA GLU A 55 2.53 9.57 -5.61
C GLU A 55 3.79 9.63 -4.74
N SER A 56 3.81 10.48 -3.72
CA SER A 56 4.99 10.70 -2.87
C SER A 56 5.02 9.85 -1.61
N LYS A 57 3.84 9.48 -1.08
CA LYS A 57 3.74 8.73 0.17
C LYS A 57 2.41 8.02 0.34
N ALA A 58 2.41 6.98 1.16
CA ALA A 58 1.21 6.43 1.77
C ALA A 58 1.10 6.89 3.24
N ARG A 59 -0.11 6.85 3.79
CA ARG A 59 -0.36 7.06 5.21
C ARG A 59 -1.41 6.08 5.72
N ILE A 60 -1.26 5.68 6.99
CA ILE A 60 -2.25 4.89 7.72
C ILE A 60 -2.48 5.56 9.06
N ASP A 61 -3.74 5.73 9.42
CA ASP A 61 -4.19 6.31 10.68
C ASP A 61 -4.71 5.20 11.59
N PHE A 62 -4.21 5.16 12.80
CA PHE A 62 -4.59 4.19 13.83
C PHE A 62 -5.16 4.89 15.05
N LYS A 63 -6.11 4.26 15.69
CA LYS A 63 -6.55 4.65 17.03
C LYS A 63 -5.56 4.12 18.06
N ALA A 64 -4.83 5.02 18.72
CA ALA A 64 -3.79 4.65 19.69
C ALA A 64 -3.65 5.71 20.77
N ASN A 65 -3.34 5.27 22.00
CA ASN A 65 -3.10 6.12 23.16
C ASN A 65 -1.62 6.24 23.55
N PHE A 66 -0.73 5.81 22.65
CA PHE A 66 0.72 5.87 22.85
C PHE A 66 1.41 6.39 21.58
N ASN A 67 2.64 6.82 21.69
CA ASN A 67 3.44 7.28 20.57
C ASN A 67 3.80 6.11 19.65
N ILE A 68 3.17 6.02 18.47
CA ILE A 68 3.33 4.89 17.55
C ILE A 68 4.77 4.74 17.02
N SER A 69 5.61 5.80 17.07
CA SER A 69 7.00 5.68 16.63
C SER A 69 7.86 4.78 17.53
N THR A 70 7.37 4.44 18.72
CA THR A 70 8.07 3.51 19.63
C THR A 70 8.18 2.10 19.05
N ILE A 71 7.29 1.73 18.13
CA ILE A 71 7.30 0.41 17.47
C ILE A 71 7.98 0.44 16.09
N PHE A 72 8.44 1.59 15.59
CA PHE A 72 8.98 1.71 14.21
C PHE A 72 10.23 0.86 13.96
N SER A 73 11.13 0.76 14.94
CA SER A 73 12.34 -0.07 14.78
C SER A 73 11.96 -1.52 14.49
N GLN A 74 11.11 -2.10 15.33
CA GLN A 74 10.64 -3.47 15.16
C GLN A 74 9.87 -3.65 13.84
N LEU A 75 8.96 -2.73 13.51
CA LEU A 75 8.22 -2.78 12.25
C LEU A 75 9.13 -2.77 11.03
N LEU A 76 10.17 -1.92 11.04
CA LEU A 76 11.13 -1.84 9.95
C LEU A 76 12.00 -3.09 9.85
N ASP A 77 12.40 -3.68 10.97
CA ASP A 77 13.17 -4.93 10.97
C ASP A 77 12.35 -6.08 10.36
N GLU A 78 11.10 -6.25 10.78
CA GLU A 78 10.19 -7.26 10.25
C GLU A 78 9.85 -6.99 8.77
N TYR A 79 9.53 -5.76 8.42
CA TYR A 79 9.27 -5.34 7.04
C TYR A 79 10.48 -5.63 6.13
N ASN A 80 11.66 -5.19 6.54
CA ASN A 80 12.88 -5.38 5.75
C ASN A 80 13.24 -6.86 5.60
N ALA A 81 12.94 -7.71 6.60
CA ALA A 81 13.12 -9.15 6.50
C ALA A 81 12.22 -9.74 5.40
N ILE A 82 10.96 -9.31 5.31
CA ILE A 82 10.01 -9.71 4.25
C ILE A 82 10.52 -9.27 2.87
N ILE A 83 10.98 -8.02 2.75
CA ILE A 83 11.50 -7.49 1.48
C ILE A 83 12.71 -8.28 0.98
N ARG A 84 13.66 -8.61 1.88
CA ARG A 84 14.87 -9.37 1.53
C ARG A 84 14.60 -10.81 1.14
N GLN A 85 13.52 -11.41 1.59
CA GLN A 85 13.13 -12.78 1.24
C GLN A 85 12.58 -12.93 -0.18
N ASP A 86 12.25 -11.83 -0.84
CA ASP A 86 11.68 -11.79 -2.19
C ASP A 86 10.49 -12.76 -2.39
N LEU A 87 9.54 -12.71 -1.47
CA LEU A 87 8.40 -13.61 -1.45
C LEU A 87 7.41 -13.30 -2.56
N VAL A 88 6.85 -14.33 -3.18
CA VAL A 88 5.82 -14.20 -4.22
C VAL A 88 4.52 -13.67 -3.61
N ILE A 89 3.91 -12.71 -4.29
CA ILE A 89 2.61 -12.15 -3.95
C ILE A 89 1.55 -12.78 -4.86
N HIS A 90 0.86 -13.76 -4.35
CA HIS A 90 -0.27 -14.40 -5.03
C HIS A 90 -1.47 -13.46 -5.05
N LYS A 91 -2.20 -13.46 -6.16
CA LYS A 91 -3.40 -12.63 -6.36
C LYS A 91 -4.51 -13.48 -6.93
N GLY A 92 -5.72 -13.27 -6.47
CA GLY A 92 -6.87 -14.05 -6.92
C GLY A 92 -8.20 -13.44 -6.51
N TYR A 93 -9.24 -14.24 -6.65
CA TYR A 93 -10.60 -13.91 -6.24
C TYR A 93 -11.08 -14.90 -5.20
N HIS A 94 -11.55 -14.43 -4.05
CA HIS A 94 -12.35 -15.24 -3.14
C HIS A 94 -13.77 -15.44 -3.68
N ASP A 95 -14.28 -14.44 -4.39
CA ASP A 95 -15.60 -14.47 -4.98
C ASP A 95 -15.54 -13.72 -6.33
N VAL A 96 -15.58 -14.49 -7.43
CA VAL A 96 -15.52 -13.97 -8.78
C VAL A 96 -16.79 -13.17 -9.12
N THR A 97 -17.95 -13.63 -8.64
CA THR A 97 -19.26 -13.01 -8.92
C THR A 97 -19.33 -11.60 -8.33
N ASN A 98 -18.88 -11.44 -7.08
CA ASN A 98 -18.87 -10.16 -6.38
C ASN A 98 -17.53 -9.41 -6.52
N GLN A 99 -16.62 -9.87 -7.38
CA GLN A 99 -15.32 -9.27 -7.66
C GLN A 99 -14.48 -9.06 -6.39
N ARG A 100 -14.58 -9.94 -5.39
CA ARG A 100 -13.83 -9.89 -4.15
C ARG A 100 -12.45 -10.46 -4.34
N ARG A 101 -11.46 -9.60 -4.49
CA ARG A 101 -10.05 -9.95 -4.70
C ARG A 101 -9.29 -10.06 -3.40
N PHE A 102 -8.16 -10.75 -3.45
CA PHE A 102 -7.19 -10.87 -2.34
C PHE A 102 -5.76 -10.82 -2.85
N TRP A 103 -4.85 -10.54 -1.95
CA TRP A 103 -3.45 -10.90 -2.08
C TRP A 103 -3.06 -11.88 -0.97
N LYS A 104 -2.03 -12.69 -1.24
CA LYS A 104 -1.52 -13.69 -0.30
C LYS A 104 -0.01 -13.81 -0.43
N ILE A 105 0.66 -13.92 0.71
CA ILE A 105 2.05 -14.37 0.84
C ILE A 105 2.04 -15.62 1.72
N ASP A 106 2.54 -16.73 1.18
CA ASP A 106 2.55 -18.01 1.89
C ASP A 106 3.36 -17.91 3.20
N GLY A 107 2.80 -18.46 4.27
CA GLY A 107 3.38 -18.38 5.62
C GLY A 107 3.29 -16.99 6.29
N PHE A 108 2.75 -15.99 5.59
CA PHE A 108 2.62 -14.63 6.15
C PHE A 108 1.16 -14.18 6.29
N ALA A 109 0.46 -13.86 5.23
CA ALA A 109 -0.90 -13.34 5.28
C ALA A 109 -1.70 -13.62 4.02
N GLU A 110 -3.03 -13.64 4.16
CA GLU A 110 -3.99 -13.57 3.07
C GLU A 110 -5.02 -12.50 3.41
N VAL A 111 -5.09 -11.44 2.58
CA VAL A 111 -5.85 -10.21 2.89
C VAL A 111 -6.79 -9.86 1.74
N PRO A 112 -8.09 -9.68 2.00
CA PRO A 112 -9.02 -9.14 1.02
C PRO A 112 -8.60 -7.73 0.58
N CYS A 113 -8.28 -7.56 -0.70
CA CYS A 113 -7.89 -6.27 -1.25
C CYS A 113 -8.18 -6.18 -2.74
N GLY A 114 -8.91 -5.14 -3.15
CA GLY A 114 -9.25 -4.85 -4.56
C GLY A 114 -8.17 -4.09 -5.31
N GLY A 115 -7.06 -3.74 -4.67
CA GLY A 115 -5.95 -3.01 -5.27
C GLY A 115 -5.19 -3.78 -6.34
N THR A 116 -4.27 -3.11 -7.00
CA THR A 116 -3.27 -3.74 -7.87
C THR A 116 -1.95 -3.85 -7.14
N HIS A 117 -1.35 -5.03 -7.18
CA HIS A 117 -0.16 -5.35 -6.40
C HIS A 117 1.00 -5.74 -7.33
N VAL A 118 2.22 -5.54 -6.89
CA VAL A 118 3.45 -6.04 -7.50
C VAL A 118 3.51 -7.58 -7.45
N HIS A 119 4.51 -8.21 -8.03
CA HIS A 119 4.61 -9.67 -8.10
C HIS A 119 5.36 -10.28 -6.93
N SER A 120 6.34 -9.56 -6.40
CA SER A 120 7.13 -10.02 -5.26
C SER A 120 7.40 -8.90 -4.26
N THR A 121 7.80 -9.28 -3.05
CA THR A 121 8.06 -8.32 -1.98
C THR A 121 9.29 -7.47 -2.26
N SER A 122 10.30 -7.97 -2.96
CA SER A 122 11.50 -7.19 -3.31
C SER A 122 11.19 -6.01 -4.24
N GLU A 123 10.17 -6.14 -5.12
CA GLU A 123 9.72 -5.03 -5.98
C GLU A 123 9.20 -3.83 -5.17
N VAL A 124 8.67 -4.06 -3.97
CA VAL A 124 8.19 -2.98 -3.11
C VAL A 124 9.33 -2.07 -2.69
N GLY A 125 10.47 -2.67 -2.35
CA GLY A 125 11.67 -1.97 -1.91
C GLY A 125 11.61 -1.51 -0.45
N PHE A 126 12.69 -0.89 0.02
CA PHE A 126 12.80 -0.38 1.38
C PHE A 126 12.02 0.92 1.57
N ILE A 127 11.61 1.18 2.81
CA ILE A 127 10.79 2.34 3.17
C ILE A 127 11.36 3.10 4.36
N ARG A 128 10.89 4.35 4.49
CA ARG A 128 11.02 5.16 5.71
C ARG A 128 9.66 5.35 6.33
N LEU A 129 9.61 5.31 7.65
CA LEU A 129 8.42 5.62 8.43
C LEU A 129 8.61 6.97 9.11
N LYS A 130 7.54 7.76 9.13
CA LYS A 130 7.46 9.01 9.87
C LYS A 130 6.15 9.04 10.64
N ARG A 131 6.23 9.45 11.91
CA ARG A 131 5.06 9.67 12.75
C ARG A 131 4.45 11.04 12.50
N SER A 132 3.12 11.10 12.51
CA SER A 132 2.33 12.32 12.63
C SER A 132 1.19 12.08 13.61
N HIS A 133 0.72 13.13 14.29
CA HIS A 133 -0.35 13.06 15.29
C HIS A 133 -1.47 14.04 14.92
N PRO A 134 -2.41 13.63 14.05
CA PRO A 134 -3.42 14.54 13.50
C PRO A 134 -4.56 14.90 14.45
N GLY A 135 -4.68 14.24 15.60
CA GLY A 135 -5.74 14.54 16.57
C GLY A 135 -5.70 13.63 17.79
N LYS A 136 -6.61 13.85 18.75
CA LYS A 136 -6.69 13.05 19.98
C LYS A 136 -6.85 11.57 19.68
N ALA A 137 -6.01 10.74 20.30
CA ALA A 137 -5.99 9.28 20.15
C ALA A 137 -5.85 8.77 18.70
N ILE A 138 -5.38 9.61 17.76
CA ILE A 138 -5.06 9.18 16.39
C ILE A 138 -3.57 9.33 16.17
N GLU A 139 -2.94 8.22 15.87
CA GLU A 139 -1.54 8.13 15.48
C GLU A 139 -1.44 7.79 13.99
N ARG A 140 -0.57 8.49 13.29
CA ARG A 140 -0.37 8.31 11.84
C ARG A 140 1.01 7.79 11.55
N ILE A 141 1.09 6.77 10.73
CA ILE A 141 2.31 6.31 10.06
C ILE A 141 2.31 6.86 8.63
N GLU A 142 3.29 7.68 8.29
CA GLU A 142 3.59 8.06 6.91
C GLU A 142 4.69 7.14 6.39
N ILE A 143 4.53 6.67 5.14
CA ILE A 143 5.39 5.68 4.49
C ILE A 143 5.91 6.30 3.20
N THR A 144 7.23 6.33 3.02
CA THR A 144 7.89 6.78 1.78
C THR A 144 8.88 5.72 1.29
N LEU A 145 8.99 5.55 -0.03
CA LEU A 145 9.98 4.66 -0.62
C LEU A 145 11.38 5.26 -0.49
N MET A 146 12.38 4.42 -0.25
CA MET A 146 13.76 4.91 -0.03
C MET A 146 14.49 5.30 -1.32
N ASP A 147 14.12 4.75 -2.47
CA ASP A 147 14.65 5.10 -3.79
C ASP A 147 14.17 6.47 -4.31
N ASP A 148 13.23 7.10 -3.61
CA ASP A 148 12.71 8.43 -3.92
C ASP A 148 13.59 9.58 -3.38
N SER A 149 14.71 9.25 -2.77
CA SER A 149 15.63 10.23 -2.14
C SER A 149 16.70 10.71 -3.13
N ARG A 150 16.29 11.17 -4.33
CA ARG A 150 17.16 11.96 -5.21
C ARG A 150 16.66 13.38 -5.34
#